data_8a083484c256ccbceabc7a1693ee7100
#
_entry.id   8a083484c256ccbceabc7a1693ee7100
#
_cell.length_a   1.000
_cell.length_b   1.000
_cell.length_c   1.000
_cell.angle_alpha   90.00
_cell.angle_beta   90.00
_cell.angle_gamma   90.00
#
_symmetry.space_group_name_H-M   'P 1'
#
loop_
_entity.id
_entity.type
_entity.pdbx_description
1 polymer ?
#
loop_
_entity_poly.entity_id
_entity_poly.type
_entity_poly.pdbx_seq_one_letter_code
_entity_poly.pdbx_strand_id
1 'polypeptide(L)'
;MAKNMSKRNYQNRHLVSLVLYKNKWVYYDLEDKKLYFSFSKKPSKNQQLYTVGITLLSLPLVRLLNDLTIFSIPTIKYSCFILCSCLSLLVSHLVVGYYNKDLDVFPALFTDSEYLEFSQAAKKNATLASLFIYFTCLTIVVSLVVYLFYSAFLGLLIYSIFLFVLSICLANKVHKRKKIVKSL
;
A
#
# COMPACT_ATOMS: atom_id res chain seq x y z
N MET A 1 22.42 31.56 -9.55
CA MET A 1 22.75 30.50 -10.52
C MET A 1 22.15 29.17 -10.06
N ALA A 2 20.94 28.84 -10.51
CA ALA A 2 20.29 27.54 -10.20
C ALA A 2 20.89 26.50 -11.16
N LYS A 3 21.77 25.66 -10.64
CA LYS A 3 22.39 24.56 -11.36
C LYS A 3 21.30 23.58 -11.79
N ASN A 4 21.14 23.36 -13.08
CA ASN A 4 20.28 22.35 -13.70
C ASN A 4 20.46 21.01 -12.98
N MET A 5 19.58 20.70 -12.00
CA MET A 5 19.53 19.40 -11.38
C MET A 5 18.94 18.44 -12.41
N SER A 6 19.81 17.62 -12.99
CA SER A 6 19.46 16.55 -13.91
C SER A 6 18.31 15.73 -13.33
N LYS A 7 17.12 15.83 -13.95
CA LYS A 7 16.02 14.91 -13.73
C LYS A 7 16.48 13.54 -14.22
N ARG A 8 17.01 12.72 -13.32
CA ARG A 8 17.20 11.31 -13.63
C ARG A 8 15.83 10.64 -13.55
N ASN A 9 15.33 10.15 -14.67
CA ASN A 9 14.25 9.16 -14.71
C ASN A 9 14.79 7.88 -14.06
N TYR A 10 14.70 7.84 -12.73
CA TYR A 10 15.05 6.63 -12.00
C TYR A 10 14.01 5.55 -12.34
N GLN A 11 14.48 4.42 -12.85
CA GLN A 11 13.67 3.22 -12.82
C GLN A 11 13.38 2.92 -11.34
N ASN A 12 12.16 3.20 -10.89
CA ASN A 12 11.70 3.26 -9.49
C ASN A 12 11.78 1.92 -8.72
N ARG A 13 12.48 0.90 -9.28
CA ARG A 13 12.59 -0.44 -8.71
C ARG A 13 13.37 -0.52 -7.41
N HIS A 14 14.24 0.48 -7.13
CA HIS A 14 15.15 0.45 -5.99
C HIS A 14 14.77 1.41 -4.86
N LEU A 15 13.75 2.26 -5.10
CA LEU A 15 13.30 3.25 -4.13
C LEU A 15 12.35 2.63 -3.09
N VAL A 16 12.61 2.94 -1.83
CA VAL A 16 11.73 2.60 -0.69
C VAL A 16 11.23 3.89 -0.06
N SER A 17 9.91 4.12 -0.07
CA SER A 17 9.35 5.29 0.61
C SER A 17 9.48 5.12 2.11
N LEU A 18 9.98 6.11 2.85
CA LEU A 18 10.16 6.06 4.29
C LEU A 18 9.05 6.78 5.04
N VAL A 19 8.92 8.07 4.83
CA VAL A 19 7.96 8.91 5.55
C VAL A 19 7.63 10.16 4.74
N LEU A 20 6.48 10.75 5.01
CA LEU A 20 6.12 12.09 4.54
C LEU A 20 6.69 13.12 5.55
N TYR A 21 7.64 13.95 5.12
CA TYR A 21 8.27 14.98 5.93
C TYR A 21 8.13 16.35 5.26
N LYS A 22 7.56 17.34 5.95
CA LYS A 22 7.30 18.71 5.44
C LYS A 22 6.68 18.74 4.03
N ASN A 23 5.60 17.96 3.81
CA ASN A 23 4.89 17.82 2.53
C ASN A 23 5.72 17.20 1.38
N LYS A 24 6.85 16.57 1.66
CA LYS A 24 7.66 15.84 0.69
C LYS A 24 7.77 14.39 1.13
N TRP A 25 7.60 13.46 0.19
CA TRP A 25 7.90 12.05 0.46
C TRP A 25 9.41 11.85 0.47
N VAL A 26 9.93 11.20 1.51
CA VAL A 26 11.32 10.80 1.60
C VAL A 26 11.46 9.36 1.15
N TYR A 27 12.32 9.14 0.17
CA TYR A 27 12.67 7.84 -0.38
C TYR A 27 14.12 7.51 -0.07
N TYR A 28 14.38 6.23 0.15
CA TYR A 28 15.72 5.69 0.28
C TYR A 28 16.01 4.81 -0.93
N ASP A 29 17.12 5.07 -1.60
CA ASP A 29 17.60 4.23 -2.69
C ASP A 29 18.46 3.09 -2.11
N LEU A 30 18.10 1.86 -2.46
CA LEU A 30 18.78 0.65 -2.00
C LEU A 30 20.15 0.44 -2.69
N GLU A 31 20.37 1.01 -3.88
CA GLU A 31 21.61 0.91 -4.63
C GLU A 31 22.62 1.99 -4.19
N ASP A 32 22.20 3.26 -4.32
CA ASP A 32 23.04 4.39 -4.01
C ASP A 32 23.19 4.67 -2.51
N LYS A 33 22.33 4.04 -1.66
CA LYS A 33 22.24 4.26 -0.20
C LYS A 33 22.05 5.73 0.16
N LYS A 34 21.31 6.48 -0.65
CA LYS A 34 21.05 7.92 -0.49
C LYS A 34 19.58 8.20 -0.30
N LEU A 35 19.30 9.35 0.31
CA LEU A 35 17.95 9.85 0.51
C LEU A 35 17.54 10.79 -0.63
N TYR A 36 16.28 10.68 -1.05
CA TYR A 36 15.68 11.49 -2.10
C TYR A 36 14.33 12.04 -1.64
N PHE A 37 14.01 13.24 -2.11
CA PHE A 37 12.67 13.84 -1.94
C PHE A 37 11.83 13.65 -3.19
N SER A 38 10.52 13.52 -3.00
CA SER A 38 9.51 13.65 -4.04
C SER A 38 8.35 14.49 -3.53
N PHE A 39 7.76 15.32 -4.39
CA PHE A 39 6.59 16.09 -4.00
C PHE A 39 5.35 15.21 -3.84
N SER A 40 4.63 15.41 -2.74
CA SER A 40 3.34 14.75 -2.54
C SER A 40 2.30 15.33 -3.52
N LYS A 41 1.75 14.47 -4.39
CA LYS A 41 0.58 14.84 -5.20
C LYS A 41 -0.64 14.91 -4.27
N LYS A 42 -1.25 16.08 -4.11
CA LYS A 42 -2.50 16.22 -3.35
C LYS A 42 -3.62 15.50 -4.08
N PRO A 43 -4.43 14.68 -3.40
CA PRO A 43 -5.60 14.06 -4.01
C PRO A 43 -6.58 15.16 -4.47
N SER A 44 -7.17 14.99 -5.65
CA SER A 44 -8.17 15.93 -6.14
C SER A 44 -9.46 15.82 -5.31
N LYS A 45 -10.23 16.93 -5.19
CA LYS A 45 -11.53 16.92 -4.48
C LYS A 45 -12.49 15.87 -5.05
N ASN A 46 -12.47 15.68 -6.37
CA ASN A 46 -13.30 14.68 -7.05
C ASN A 46 -12.97 13.26 -6.62
N GLN A 47 -11.68 12.96 -6.36
CA GLN A 47 -11.24 11.63 -5.94
C GLN A 47 -11.80 11.23 -4.56
N GLN A 48 -11.95 12.19 -3.64
CA GLN A 48 -12.57 11.95 -2.33
C GLN A 48 -14.07 11.66 -2.48
N LEU A 49 -14.77 12.40 -3.34
CA LEU A 49 -16.20 12.23 -3.60
C LEU A 49 -16.50 10.86 -4.22
N TYR A 50 -15.69 10.40 -5.18
CA TYR A 50 -15.80 9.06 -5.77
C TYR A 50 -15.59 7.96 -4.72
N THR A 51 -14.62 8.12 -3.81
CA THR A 51 -14.37 7.13 -2.76
C THR A 51 -15.57 6.97 -1.84
N VAL A 52 -16.17 8.08 -1.39
CA VAL A 52 -17.37 8.06 -0.54
C VAL A 52 -18.56 7.43 -1.28
N GLY A 53 -18.79 7.82 -2.54
CA GLY A 53 -19.89 7.28 -3.36
C GLY A 53 -19.78 5.77 -3.56
N ILE A 54 -18.58 5.27 -3.90
CA ILE A 54 -18.33 3.83 -4.08
C ILE A 54 -18.55 3.08 -2.76
N THR A 55 -18.10 3.62 -1.63
CA THR A 55 -18.28 2.98 -0.31
C THR A 55 -19.76 2.89 0.05
N LEU A 56 -20.55 3.94 -0.15
CA LEU A 56 -21.99 3.94 0.14
C LEU A 56 -22.76 2.95 -0.73
N LEU A 57 -22.41 2.84 -2.02
CA LEU A 57 -23.07 1.89 -2.94
C LEU A 57 -22.65 0.45 -2.69
N SER A 58 -21.45 0.21 -2.17
CA SER A 58 -20.97 -1.15 -1.92
C SER A 58 -21.67 -1.82 -0.73
N LEU A 59 -22.09 -1.06 0.30
CA LEU A 59 -22.68 -1.62 1.51
C LEU A 59 -23.96 -2.45 1.26
N PRO A 60 -25.01 -1.93 0.56
CA PRO A 60 -26.21 -2.72 0.29
C PRO A 60 -25.91 -3.92 -0.64
N LEU A 61 -25.01 -3.77 -1.59
CA LEU A 61 -24.61 -4.84 -2.50
C LEU A 61 -23.92 -6.00 -1.78
N VAL A 62 -23.02 -5.68 -0.83
CA VAL A 62 -22.36 -6.68 0.02
C VAL A 62 -23.39 -7.43 0.87
N ARG A 63 -24.38 -6.73 1.42
CA ARG A 63 -25.44 -7.34 2.21
C ARG A 63 -26.28 -8.32 1.38
N LEU A 64 -26.72 -7.91 0.19
CA LEU A 64 -27.45 -8.78 -0.74
C LEU A 64 -26.64 -10.02 -1.13
N LEU A 65 -25.35 -9.87 -1.42
CA LEU A 65 -24.48 -10.99 -1.79
C LEU A 65 -24.22 -11.93 -0.61
N ASN A 66 -24.19 -11.42 0.63
CA ASN A 66 -23.98 -12.25 1.80
C ASN A 66 -25.16 -13.17 2.12
N ASP A 67 -26.37 -12.77 1.71
CA ASP A 67 -27.60 -13.57 1.90
C ASP A 67 -27.74 -14.69 0.85
N LEU A 68 -26.89 -14.71 -0.19
CA LEU A 68 -26.92 -15.73 -1.22
C LEU A 68 -26.29 -17.06 -0.73
N THR A 69 -27.10 -18.11 -0.73
CA THR A 69 -26.66 -19.48 -0.38
C THR A 69 -25.75 -20.12 -1.42
N ILE A 70 -25.59 -19.50 -2.59
CA ILE A 70 -24.75 -19.99 -3.70
C ILE A 70 -23.28 -20.19 -3.30
N PHE A 71 -22.77 -19.40 -2.36
CA PHE A 71 -21.40 -19.52 -1.83
C PHE A 71 -21.21 -20.74 -0.92
N SER A 72 -22.27 -21.46 -0.56
CA SER A 72 -22.18 -22.70 0.19
C SER A 72 -21.83 -23.90 -0.70
N ILE A 73 -22.00 -23.78 -2.02
CA ILE A 73 -21.64 -24.83 -2.99
C ILE A 73 -20.10 -24.90 -3.08
N PRO A 74 -19.44 -26.03 -2.77
CA PRO A 74 -17.99 -26.14 -2.68
C PRO A 74 -17.26 -25.66 -3.95
N THR A 75 -17.73 -26.07 -5.13
CA THR A 75 -17.13 -25.69 -6.41
C THR A 75 -17.12 -24.18 -6.60
N ILE A 76 -18.27 -23.52 -6.35
CA ILE A 76 -18.41 -22.08 -6.49
C ILE A 76 -17.55 -21.36 -5.45
N LYS A 77 -17.56 -21.85 -4.22
CA LYS A 77 -16.77 -21.32 -3.10
C LYS A 77 -15.26 -21.24 -3.42
N TYR A 78 -14.68 -22.36 -3.85
CA TYR A 78 -13.26 -22.41 -4.18
C TYR A 78 -12.94 -21.63 -5.46
N SER A 79 -13.81 -21.67 -6.47
CA SER A 79 -13.63 -20.89 -7.70
C SER A 79 -13.63 -19.38 -7.41
N CYS A 80 -14.57 -18.89 -6.62
CA CYS A 80 -14.63 -17.48 -6.20
C CYS A 80 -13.39 -17.07 -5.39
N PHE A 81 -12.92 -17.93 -4.49
CA PHE A 81 -11.70 -17.69 -3.73
C PHE A 81 -10.47 -17.50 -4.64
N ILE A 82 -10.25 -18.41 -5.58
CA ILE A 82 -9.13 -18.34 -6.52
C ILE A 82 -9.24 -17.09 -7.39
N LEU A 83 -10.43 -16.83 -7.95
CA LEU A 83 -10.66 -15.68 -8.82
C LEU A 83 -10.43 -14.34 -8.09
N CYS A 84 -10.97 -14.18 -6.89
CA CYS A 84 -10.75 -12.97 -6.08
C CYS A 84 -9.29 -12.79 -5.68
N SER A 85 -8.58 -13.89 -5.37
CA SER A 85 -7.14 -13.83 -5.06
C SER A 85 -6.34 -13.37 -6.27
N CYS A 86 -6.57 -13.95 -7.45
CA CYS A 86 -5.90 -13.57 -8.69
C CYS A 86 -6.18 -12.12 -9.06
N LEU A 87 -7.44 -11.68 -8.98
CA LEU A 87 -7.83 -10.29 -9.26
C LEU A 87 -7.16 -9.32 -8.29
N SER A 88 -7.13 -9.60 -6.99
CA SER A 88 -6.50 -8.75 -5.99
C SER A 88 -5.00 -8.57 -6.26
N LEU A 89 -4.29 -9.63 -6.60
CA LEU A 89 -2.87 -9.59 -6.94
C LEU A 89 -2.62 -8.84 -8.26
N LEU A 90 -3.43 -9.10 -9.28
CA LEU A 90 -3.29 -8.46 -10.59
C LEU A 90 -3.54 -6.96 -10.49
N VAL A 91 -4.64 -6.55 -9.84
CA VAL A 91 -4.98 -5.13 -9.67
C VAL A 91 -3.92 -4.42 -8.83
N SER A 92 -3.40 -5.05 -7.77
CA SER A 92 -2.33 -4.45 -6.97
C SER A 92 -1.06 -4.21 -7.79
N HIS A 93 -0.69 -5.15 -8.67
CA HIS A 93 0.46 -5.01 -9.54
C HIS A 93 0.29 -3.86 -10.54
N LEU A 94 -0.89 -3.74 -11.16
CA LEU A 94 -1.22 -2.65 -12.08
C LEU A 94 -1.19 -1.29 -11.38
N VAL A 95 -1.77 -1.19 -10.18
CA VAL A 95 -1.79 0.03 -9.38
C VAL A 95 -0.38 0.48 -9.01
N VAL A 96 0.45 -0.43 -8.51
CA VAL A 96 1.85 -0.11 -8.17
C VAL A 96 2.64 0.30 -9.42
N GLY A 97 2.45 -0.40 -10.54
CA GLY A 97 3.09 -0.05 -11.81
C GLY A 97 2.71 1.36 -12.27
N TYR A 98 1.43 1.71 -12.19
CA TYR A 98 0.93 3.03 -12.57
C TYR A 98 1.50 4.16 -11.70
N TYR A 99 1.48 4.00 -10.37
CA TYR A 99 1.97 5.04 -9.47
C TYR A 99 3.49 5.20 -9.47
N ASN A 100 4.24 4.14 -9.77
CA ASN A 100 5.69 4.20 -9.81
C ASN A 100 6.25 4.72 -11.14
N LYS A 101 5.43 4.85 -12.19
CA LYS A 101 5.89 5.22 -13.53
C LYS A 101 6.43 6.66 -13.61
N ASP A 102 5.81 7.60 -12.89
CA ASP A 102 6.08 9.04 -13.00
C ASP A 102 6.56 9.64 -11.67
N LEU A 103 7.51 9.00 -11.00
CA LEU A 103 8.04 9.48 -9.73
C LEU A 103 9.23 10.41 -9.97
N ASP A 104 9.01 11.72 -9.90
CA ASP A 104 10.10 12.71 -9.91
C ASP A 104 10.78 12.76 -8.54
N VAL A 105 12.05 12.35 -8.48
CA VAL A 105 12.86 12.40 -7.26
C VAL A 105 14.08 13.32 -7.41
N PHE A 106 14.45 14.00 -6.34
CA PHE A 106 15.63 14.85 -6.27
C PHE A 106 16.40 14.58 -4.97
N PRO A 107 17.73 14.78 -4.92
CA PRO A 107 18.53 14.49 -3.74
C PRO A 107 18.01 15.22 -2.50
N ALA A 108 17.93 14.50 -1.38
CA ALA A 108 17.49 15.07 -0.11
C ALA A 108 18.69 15.73 0.58
N LEU A 109 18.60 17.03 0.80
CA LEU A 109 19.54 17.79 1.60
C LEU A 109 18.85 18.17 2.92
N PHE A 110 19.39 17.72 4.03
CA PHE A 110 18.92 18.02 5.39
C PHE A 110 19.97 18.86 6.11
N THR A 111 19.51 19.78 6.95
CA THR A 111 20.33 20.33 8.03
C THR A 111 20.42 19.30 9.16
N ASP A 112 21.37 19.42 10.08
CA ASP A 112 21.53 18.46 11.18
C ASP A 112 20.28 18.34 12.05
N SER A 113 19.63 19.46 12.34
CA SER A 113 18.36 19.49 13.09
C SER A 113 17.23 18.81 12.32
N GLU A 114 17.08 19.08 11.02
CA GLU A 114 16.06 18.46 10.18
C GLU A 114 16.28 16.95 10.02
N TYR A 115 17.54 16.52 9.94
CA TYR A 115 17.88 15.10 9.86
C TYR A 115 17.46 14.35 11.12
N LEU A 116 17.62 14.96 12.29
CA LEU A 116 17.23 14.38 13.57
C LEU A 116 15.73 14.24 13.69
N GLU A 117 14.96 15.29 13.32
CA GLU A 117 13.49 15.23 13.26
C GLU A 117 13.00 14.17 12.26
N PHE A 118 13.57 14.14 11.06
CA PHE A 118 13.27 13.15 10.04
C PHE A 118 13.53 11.73 10.55
N SER A 119 14.68 11.48 11.17
CA SER A 119 15.05 10.16 11.69
C SER A 119 14.06 9.66 12.74
N GLN A 120 13.61 10.52 13.66
CA GLN A 120 12.59 10.19 14.65
C GLN A 120 11.24 9.87 13.98
N ALA A 121 10.80 10.70 13.04
CA ALA A 121 9.58 10.47 12.27
C ALA A 121 9.63 9.16 11.45
N ALA A 122 10.78 8.88 10.83
CA ALA A 122 11.00 7.67 10.05
C ALA A 122 10.97 6.40 10.95
N LYS A 123 11.57 6.44 12.15
CA LYS A 123 11.53 5.35 13.14
C LYS A 123 10.10 5.05 13.57
N LYS A 124 9.33 6.08 13.94
CA LYS A 124 7.92 5.95 14.32
C LYS A 124 7.10 5.35 13.18
N ASN A 125 7.25 5.88 11.96
CA ASN A 125 6.52 5.40 10.78
C ASN A 125 6.89 3.94 10.41
N ALA A 126 8.17 3.57 10.51
CA ALA A 126 8.62 2.21 10.23
C ALA A 126 8.05 1.19 11.24
N THR A 127 7.91 1.58 12.50
CA THR A 127 7.28 0.74 13.54
C THR A 127 5.80 0.58 13.27
N LEU A 128 5.07 1.67 13.00
CA LEU A 128 3.66 1.63 12.64
C LEU A 128 3.41 0.80 11.37
N ALA A 129 4.25 0.95 10.35
CA ALA A 129 4.15 0.18 9.12
C ALA A 129 4.35 -1.33 9.35
N SER A 130 5.29 -1.72 10.21
CA SER A 130 5.46 -3.13 10.60
C SER A 130 4.22 -3.66 11.32
N LEU A 131 3.69 -2.93 12.29
CA LEU A 131 2.49 -3.30 13.03
C LEU A 131 1.28 -3.44 12.09
N PHE A 132 1.13 -2.52 11.13
CA PHE A 132 0.10 -2.57 10.11
C PHE A 132 0.20 -3.83 9.25
N ILE A 133 1.40 -4.23 8.83
CA ILE A 133 1.60 -5.48 8.06
C ILE A 133 1.17 -6.69 8.88
N TYR A 134 1.55 -6.78 10.18
CA TYR A 134 1.14 -7.88 11.04
C TYR A 134 -0.39 -7.93 11.20
N PHE A 135 -1.02 -6.79 11.44
CA PHE A 135 -2.48 -6.70 11.51
C PHE A 135 -3.15 -7.15 10.21
N THR A 136 -2.61 -6.71 9.06
CA THR A 136 -3.10 -7.10 7.73
C THR A 136 -3.01 -8.62 7.53
N CYS A 137 -1.88 -9.23 7.88
CA CYS A 137 -1.73 -10.69 7.79
C CYS A 137 -2.72 -11.44 8.69
N LEU A 138 -2.90 -10.97 9.93
CA LEU A 138 -3.87 -11.57 10.86
C LEU A 138 -5.30 -11.48 10.30
N THR A 139 -5.69 -10.32 9.78
CA THR A 139 -7.01 -10.11 9.19
C THR A 139 -7.24 -11.00 7.98
N ILE A 140 -6.23 -11.21 7.12
CA ILE A 140 -6.30 -12.14 5.99
C ILE A 140 -6.60 -13.56 6.47
N VAL A 141 -5.90 -14.05 7.49
CA VAL A 141 -6.11 -15.40 8.03
C VAL A 141 -7.50 -15.54 8.63
N VAL A 142 -7.92 -14.59 9.47
CA VAL A 142 -9.24 -14.64 10.12
C VAL A 142 -10.37 -14.58 9.08
N SER A 143 -10.29 -13.67 8.12
CA SER A 143 -11.33 -13.53 7.10
C SER A 143 -11.41 -14.75 6.17
N LEU A 144 -10.26 -15.39 5.88
CA LEU A 144 -10.21 -16.64 5.14
C LEU A 144 -10.91 -17.77 5.90
N VAL A 145 -10.63 -17.91 7.20
CA VAL A 145 -11.28 -18.90 8.08
C VAL A 145 -12.79 -18.66 8.08
N VAL A 146 -13.24 -17.42 8.29
CA VAL A 146 -14.67 -17.07 8.27
C VAL A 146 -15.30 -17.45 6.94
N TYR A 147 -14.68 -17.14 5.81
CA TYR A 147 -15.19 -17.53 4.50
C TYR A 147 -15.28 -19.04 4.32
N LEU A 148 -14.22 -19.76 4.68
CA LEU A 148 -14.15 -21.21 4.47
C LEU A 148 -15.14 -21.99 5.37
N PHE A 149 -15.38 -21.56 6.60
CA PHE A 149 -16.28 -22.25 7.50
C PHE A 149 -17.74 -21.83 7.35
N TYR A 150 -17.99 -20.53 7.24
CA TYR A 150 -19.36 -19.98 7.21
C TYR A 150 -19.87 -19.64 5.82
N SER A 151 -19.03 -19.75 4.77
CA SER A 151 -19.37 -19.37 3.39
C SER A 151 -19.86 -17.92 3.27
N ALA A 152 -19.47 -17.05 4.22
CA ALA A 152 -19.89 -15.68 4.27
C ALA A 152 -19.16 -14.85 3.21
N PHE A 153 -19.89 -14.25 2.25
CA PHE A 153 -19.31 -13.40 1.21
C PHE A 153 -18.51 -12.23 1.78
N LEU A 154 -18.93 -11.67 2.93
CA LEU A 154 -18.22 -10.63 3.63
C LEU A 154 -16.78 -11.07 4.00
N GLY A 155 -16.57 -12.32 4.40
CA GLY A 155 -15.24 -12.87 4.68
C GLY A 155 -14.35 -12.86 3.43
N LEU A 156 -14.89 -13.26 2.27
CA LEU A 156 -14.16 -13.22 0.99
C LEU A 156 -13.80 -11.80 0.57
N LEU A 157 -14.69 -10.85 0.77
CA LEU A 157 -14.47 -9.45 0.43
C LEU A 157 -13.38 -8.83 1.30
N ILE A 158 -13.45 -9.01 2.63
CA ILE A 158 -12.41 -8.52 3.56
C ILE A 158 -11.07 -9.16 3.22
N TYR A 159 -11.03 -10.48 3.00
CA TYR A 159 -9.84 -11.21 2.56
C TYR A 159 -9.23 -10.56 1.31
N SER A 160 -10.03 -10.29 0.27
CA SER A 160 -9.56 -9.74 -1.01
C SER A 160 -9.00 -8.34 -0.87
N ILE A 161 -9.66 -7.47 -0.07
CA ILE A 161 -9.18 -6.11 0.20
C ILE A 161 -7.84 -6.13 0.94
N PHE A 162 -7.73 -6.94 2.00
CA PHE A 162 -6.50 -7.00 2.78
C PHE A 162 -5.36 -7.69 2.01
N LEU A 163 -5.65 -8.67 1.16
CA LEU A 163 -4.68 -9.26 0.24
C LEU A 163 -4.14 -8.22 -0.76
N PHE A 164 -5.02 -7.40 -1.32
CA PHE A 164 -4.65 -6.28 -2.19
C PHE A 164 -3.73 -5.29 -1.47
N VAL A 165 -4.09 -4.86 -0.24
CA VAL A 165 -3.29 -3.96 0.58
C VAL A 165 -1.92 -4.56 0.92
N LEU A 166 -1.88 -5.82 1.33
CA LEU A 166 -0.62 -6.53 1.62
C LEU A 166 0.28 -6.58 0.39
N SER A 167 -0.27 -6.90 -0.77
CA SER A 167 0.47 -6.96 -2.04
C SER A 167 1.09 -5.59 -2.39
N ILE A 168 0.35 -4.48 -2.21
CA ILE A 168 0.89 -3.12 -2.38
C ILE A 168 2.03 -2.85 -1.39
N CYS A 169 1.87 -3.22 -0.11
CA CYS A 169 2.90 -3.05 0.91
C CYS A 169 4.19 -3.81 0.57
N LEU A 170 4.07 -5.03 0.08
CA LEU A 170 5.21 -5.86 -0.34
C LEU A 170 5.90 -5.29 -1.58
N ALA A 171 5.13 -4.88 -2.59
CA ALA A 171 5.65 -4.28 -3.82
C ALA A 171 6.42 -2.97 -3.54
N ASN A 172 5.92 -2.15 -2.61
CA ASN A 172 6.59 -0.92 -2.15
C ASN A 172 7.67 -1.17 -1.09
N LYS A 173 8.02 -2.44 -0.83
CA LYS A 173 9.09 -2.84 0.10
C LYS A 173 8.93 -2.27 1.52
N VAL A 174 7.69 -2.06 1.97
CA VAL A 174 7.39 -1.47 3.28
C VAL A 174 8.04 -2.26 4.42
N HIS A 175 8.12 -3.59 4.29
CA HIS A 175 8.79 -4.48 5.25
C HIS A 175 10.28 -4.18 5.45
N LYS A 176 10.95 -3.55 4.47
CA LYS A 176 12.38 -3.19 4.56
C LYS A 176 12.62 -1.89 5.32
N ARG A 177 11.59 -1.04 5.53
CA ARG A 177 11.70 0.27 6.19
C ARG A 177 12.40 0.20 7.54
N LYS A 178 12.01 -0.77 8.38
CA LYS A 178 12.59 -0.93 9.73
C LYS A 178 14.10 -1.21 9.70
N LYS A 179 14.57 -2.02 8.73
CA LYS A 179 15.99 -2.31 8.55
C LYS A 179 16.75 -1.07 8.04
N ILE A 180 16.20 -0.35 7.07
CA ILE A 180 16.79 0.87 6.50
C ILE A 180 16.94 1.95 7.57
N VAL A 181 15.87 2.21 8.33
CA VAL A 181 15.86 3.27 9.35
C VAL A 181 16.78 2.96 10.54
N LYS A 182 17.11 1.69 10.78
CA LYS A 182 18.16 1.33 11.77
C LYS A 182 19.56 1.58 11.27
N SER A 183 19.77 1.64 9.96
CA SER A 183 21.08 1.90 9.35
C SER A 183 21.33 3.37 9.01
N LEU A 184 20.32 4.25 9.20
CA LEU A 184 20.40 5.72 9.11
C LEU A 184 20.79 6.31 10.46
#